data_3f1485386400dbd38490505635d90bfb
#
_entry.id   3f1485386400dbd38490505635d90bfb
#
_cell.length_a   1.000
_cell.length_b   1.000
_cell.length_c   1.000
_cell.angle_alpha   90.00
_cell.angle_beta   90.00
_cell.angle_gamma   90.00
#
_symmetry.space_group_name_H-M   'P 1'
#
loop_
_entity.id
_entity.type
_entity.pdbx_description
1 polymer ?
#
loop_
_entity_poly.entity_id
_entity_poly.type
_entity_poly.pdbx_seq_one_letter_code
_entity_poly.pdbx_strand_id
1 'polypeptide(L)'
;MKYFKIIVILALFSTTVACNKELDALLENPNAPSVKTADVDLLLNTVQLSFTGFFDEASNLGGQLTRQQAMFGPLYSNAYSPGTSDGLWTTGYTSIIKNANALIPLAQTQKKFRASGIAKFFKGYALATMVDAFGDIPWTEAELGIENPNPKQDKGAAVYAAAIAILDDAIVDFSKPGSAAVANDLYYGNSAAKWITAAKTIKFKLLMQTRKVDATAAAKIQALVTGGDLIATAANDFNFKYGTNRNSPDARHPDYAGNYNAAGSVGEYMGDWFMWAVAAEKNGGTISGAKGTTLDPRQRYYFYRQNTSGANVNEITLSCITYPKPAHYSDAQPFCYLGTGYWGRDHGDNSGTPPDGSFRTTWGIYPAGGLFDENQNTKVALEVGGKGAGILPIWNSEFTHFKLAEAAATGVITGGMAAARVSLEAAIKNSMAKVTGFPATLGVTPSATYAASATTIANYVSLVLAAYDAANDNGKLEIIMKEYYLSTWGNGWEAYNAYRLTGFPKNMQQTVYSATPGFFIRSFYYPSVYVNRNLNAPTQKALGAKVDKVFWDNNADNFIN
;
A
#
# COMPACT_ATOMS: atom_id res chain seq x y z
N MET A 1 -27.61 47.74 -60.03
CA MET A 1 -26.34 47.02 -59.80
C MET A 1 -25.75 47.15 -58.38
N LYS A 2 -25.85 48.25 -57.64
CA LYS A 2 -25.34 48.37 -56.25
C LYS A 2 -26.06 47.48 -55.25
N TYR A 3 -27.33 47.34 -55.29
CA TYR A 3 -28.09 46.49 -54.34
C TYR A 3 -27.95 45.00 -54.59
N PHE A 4 -27.68 44.56 -55.82
CA PHE A 4 -27.42 43.18 -56.17
C PHE A 4 -26.11 42.68 -55.57
N LYS A 5 -25.07 43.53 -55.55
CA LYS A 5 -23.76 43.22 -54.92
C LYS A 5 -23.89 43.08 -53.40
N ILE A 6 -24.72 43.87 -52.75
CA ILE A 6 -24.97 43.81 -51.30
C ILE A 6 -25.70 42.53 -50.93
N ILE A 7 -26.71 42.11 -51.71
CA ILE A 7 -27.44 40.85 -51.48
C ILE A 7 -26.55 39.64 -51.66
N VAL A 8 -25.63 39.64 -52.65
CA VAL A 8 -24.67 38.54 -52.86
C VAL A 8 -23.64 38.46 -51.71
N ILE A 9 -23.21 39.59 -51.17
CA ILE A 9 -22.29 39.63 -50.02
C ILE A 9 -22.99 39.16 -48.74
N LEU A 10 -24.23 39.54 -48.49
CA LEU A 10 -25.02 39.04 -47.36
C LEU A 10 -25.30 37.53 -47.47
N ALA A 11 -25.59 37.01 -48.67
CA ALA A 11 -25.80 35.59 -48.90
C ALA A 11 -24.51 34.74 -48.71
N LEU A 12 -23.33 35.29 -49.06
CA LEU A 12 -22.04 34.61 -48.76
C LEU A 12 -21.71 34.60 -47.26
N PHE A 13 -22.11 35.63 -46.50
CA PHE A 13 -21.88 35.66 -45.05
C PHE A 13 -22.82 34.72 -44.27
N SER A 14 -24.01 34.45 -44.77
CA SER A 14 -24.94 33.53 -44.10
C SER A 14 -24.59 32.05 -44.29
N THR A 15 -23.76 31.67 -45.26
CA THR A 15 -23.32 30.27 -45.47
C THR A 15 -22.16 29.87 -44.59
N THR A 16 -21.42 30.81 -43.99
CA THR A 16 -20.28 30.49 -43.11
C THR A 16 -20.68 30.18 -41.67
N VAL A 17 -21.90 30.53 -41.24
CA VAL A 17 -22.35 30.28 -39.85
C VAL A 17 -23.07 28.92 -39.71
N ALA A 18 -23.53 28.33 -40.83
CA ALA A 18 -24.28 27.07 -40.81
C ALA A 18 -23.37 25.80 -40.69
N CYS A 19 -22.09 25.92 -41.09
CA CYS A 19 -21.17 24.75 -41.09
C CYS A 19 -20.60 24.36 -39.75
N ASN A 20 -20.56 25.26 -38.75
CA ASN A 20 -19.91 24.94 -37.48
C ASN A 20 -20.71 23.97 -36.60
N LYS A 21 -22.06 24.04 -36.63
CA LYS A 21 -22.90 23.14 -35.83
C LYS A 21 -22.96 21.71 -36.34
N GLU A 22 -22.84 21.51 -37.65
CA GLU A 22 -22.78 20.16 -38.23
C GLU A 22 -21.36 19.57 -38.12
N LEU A 23 -20.32 20.41 -38.14
CA LEU A 23 -18.94 19.98 -37.97
C LEU A 23 -18.68 19.49 -36.54
N ASP A 24 -19.22 20.16 -35.54
CA ASP A 24 -19.12 19.75 -34.13
C ASP A 24 -19.84 18.40 -33.91
N ALA A 25 -20.97 18.15 -34.57
CA ALA A 25 -21.68 16.87 -34.49
C ALA A 25 -20.94 15.73 -35.22
N LEU A 26 -20.18 16.05 -36.30
CA LEU A 26 -19.35 15.09 -37.03
C LEU A 26 -18.01 14.79 -36.33
N LEU A 27 -17.56 15.70 -35.46
CA LEU A 27 -16.36 15.53 -34.63
C LEU A 27 -16.66 14.72 -33.36
N GLU A 28 -17.94 14.59 -32.97
CA GLU A 28 -18.31 13.64 -31.91
C GLU A 28 -18.20 12.21 -32.46
N ASN A 29 -17.18 11.50 -32.02
CA ASN A 29 -17.05 10.07 -32.33
C ASN A 29 -18.26 9.33 -31.71
N PRO A 30 -19.20 8.79 -32.51
CA PRO A 30 -20.40 8.12 -31.96
C PRO A 30 -20.06 6.84 -31.19
N ASN A 31 -18.84 6.32 -31.33
CA ASN A 31 -18.34 5.17 -30.62
C ASN A 31 -17.51 5.53 -29.37
N ALA A 32 -17.25 6.82 -29.13
CA ALA A 32 -16.64 7.30 -27.90
C ALA A 32 -17.74 7.91 -27.02
N PRO A 33 -18.10 7.28 -25.87
CA PRO A 33 -19.10 7.87 -24.99
C PRO A 33 -18.63 9.26 -24.56
N SER A 34 -19.46 10.28 -24.80
CA SER A 34 -19.19 11.61 -24.25
C SER A 34 -19.27 11.53 -22.72
N VAL A 35 -18.61 12.45 -22.02
CA VAL A 35 -18.70 12.54 -20.55
C VAL A 35 -20.17 12.61 -20.09
N LYS A 36 -21.06 13.19 -20.91
CA LYS A 36 -22.49 13.32 -20.60
C LYS A 36 -23.28 12.02 -20.73
N THR A 37 -22.81 11.08 -21.55
CA THR A 37 -23.44 9.77 -21.81
C THR A 37 -22.71 8.60 -21.15
N ALA A 38 -21.64 8.87 -20.40
CA ALA A 38 -20.89 7.86 -19.71
C ALA A 38 -21.75 7.18 -18.63
N ASP A 39 -21.60 5.86 -18.51
CA ASP A 39 -22.28 5.09 -17.47
C ASP A 39 -21.55 5.26 -16.13
N VAL A 40 -22.30 5.70 -15.10
CA VAL A 40 -21.76 5.93 -13.75
C VAL A 40 -21.19 4.64 -13.14
N ASP A 41 -21.84 3.50 -13.37
CA ASP A 41 -21.40 2.23 -12.78
C ASP A 41 -20.13 1.69 -13.47
N LEU A 42 -19.97 1.90 -14.79
CA LEU A 42 -18.73 1.55 -15.52
C LEU A 42 -17.55 2.43 -15.09
N LEU A 43 -17.77 3.74 -14.95
CA LEU A 43 -16.75 4.64 -14.43
C LEU A 43 -16.36 4.27 -13.00
N LEU A 44 -17.34 3.91 -12.15
CA LEU A 44 -17.10 3.50 -10.78
C LEU A 44 -16.28 2.21 -10.71
N ASN A 45 -16.58 1.21 -11.53
CA ASN A 45 -15.80 -0.02 -11.62
C ASN A 45 -14.35 0.29 -11.99
N THR A 46 -14.13 1.18 -12.96
CA THR A 46 -12.79 1.63 -13.36
C THR A 46 -12.05 2.25 -12.17
N VAL A 47 -12.67 3.17 -11.44
CA VAL A 47 -12.06 3.83 -10.27
C VAL A 47 -11.69 2.81 -9.20
N GLN A 48 -12.59 1.88 -8.85
CA GLN A 48 -12.36 0.86 -7.83
C GLN A 48 -11.21 -0.09 -8.18
N LEU A 49 -11.21 -0.64 -9.40
CA LEU A 49 -10.18 -1.58 -9.86
C LEU A 49 -8.82 -0.89 -10.04
N SER A 50 -8.83 0.33 -10.61
CA SER A 50 -7.59 1.10 -10.76
C SER A 50 -6.97 1.47 -9.43
N PHE A 51 -7.79 1.80 -8.41
CA PHE A 51 -7.27 2.06 -7.08
C PHE A 51 -6.62 0.81 -6.46
N THR A 52 -7.18 -0.37 -6.70
CA THR A 52 -6.58 -1.63 -6.22
C THR A 52 -5.15 -1.79 -6.77
N GLY A 53 -4.96 -1.70 -8.08
CA GLY A 53 -3.62 -1.81 -8.69
C GLY A 53 -2.66 -0.68 -8.30
N PHE A 54 -3.19 0.56 -8.20
CA PHE A 54 -2.44 1.72 -7.73
C PHE A 54 -1.90 1.54 -6.30
N PHE A 55 -2.74 1.04 -5.40
CA PHE A 55 -2.34 0.84 -4.01
C PHE A 55 -1.40 -0.35 -3.85
N ASP A 56 -1.59 -1.40 -4.64
CA ASP A 56 -0.69 -2.55 -4.71
C ASP A 56 0.71 -2.13 -5.17
N GLU A 57 0.82 -1.33 -6.24
CA GLU A 57 2.10 -0.78 -6.71
C GLU A 57 2.79 0.07 -5.62
N ALA A 58 2.04 0.95 -4.94
CA ALA A 58 2.57 1.72 -3.82
C ALA A 58 3.04 0.81 -2.67
N SER A 59 2.26 -0.24 -2.36
CA SER A 59 2.59 -1.23 -1.34
C SER A 59 3.88 -1.98 -1.66
N ASN A 60 4.08 -2.39 -2.90
CA ASN A 60 5.30 -3.05 -3.35
C ASN A 60 6.53 -2.15 -3.24
N LEU A 61 6.43 -0.89 -3.68
CA LEU A 61 7.52 0.10 -3.51
C LEU A 61 7.89 0.30 -2.04
N GLY A 62 6.89 0.47 -1.18
CA GLY A 62 7.09 0.61 0.27
C GLY A 62 7.65 -0.65 0.93
N GLY A 63 7.18 -1.83 0.51
CA GLY A 63 7.63 -3.14 1.02
C GLY A 63 9.10 -3.41 0.70
N GLN A 64 9.55 -3.07 -0.50
CA GLN A 64 10.97 -3.15 -0.89
C GLN A 64 11.82 -2.22 -0.04
N LEU A 65 11.44 -0.96 0.11
CA LEU A 65 12.18 0.02 0.93
C LEU A 65 12.23 -0.39 2.40
N THR A 66 11.21 -1.03 2.91
CA THR A 66 11.14 -1.48 4.30
C THR A 66 11.55 -2.94 4.52
N ARG A 67 12.21 -3.56 3.57
CA ARG A 67 12.79 -4.93 3.66
C ARG A 67 11.74 -6.05 3.80
N GLN A 68 10.47 -5.78 3.57
CA GLN A 68 9.46 -6.85 3.51
C GLN A 68 9.69 -7.74 2.29
N GLN A 69 9.97 -7.10 1.16
CA GLN A 69 10.40 -7.73 -0.09
C GLN A 69 11.84 -7.32 -0.41
N ALA A 70 12.50 -8.07 -1.26
CA ALA A 70 13.84 -7.73 -1.68
C ALA A 70 13.86 -6.48 -2.57
N MET A 71 14.76 -5.56 -2.27
CA MET A 71 15.13 -4.45 -3.13
C MET A 71 16.40 -4.84 -3.90
N PHE A 72 16.41 -4.66 -5.20
CA PHE A 72 17.57 -4.92 -6.05
C PHE A 72 18.31 -3.62 -6.37
N GLY A 73 19.60 -3.58 -6.04
CA GLY A 73 20.47 -2.43 -6.31
C GLY A 73 21.24 -1.99 -5.07
N PRO A 74 22.58 -1.84 -5.18
CA PRO A 74 23.47 -1.59 -4.03
C PRO A 74 23.26 -0.21 -3.41
N LEU A 75 22.70 0.73 -4.15
CA LEU A 75 22.39 2.08 -3.71
C LEU A 75 20.92 2.37 -3.97
N TYR A 76 20.30 3.18 -3.12
CA TYR A 76 18.91 3.60 -3.33
C TYR A 76 18.68 4.29 -4.67
N SER A 77 19.65 5.08 -5.13
CA SER A 77 19.60 5.74 -6.44
C SER A 77 19.72 4.78 -7.63
N ASN A 78 20.24 3.58 -7.43
CA ASN A 78 20.28 2.54 -8.47
C ASN A 78 19.00 1.70 -8.48
N ALA A 79 18.43 1.41 -7.30
CA ALA A 79 17.23 0.60 -7.17
C ALA A 79 16.00 1.29 -7.75
N TYR A 80 15.95 2.61 -7.68
CA TYR A 80 14.81 3.41 -8.15
C TYR A 80 15.27 4.41 -9.19
N SER A 81 14.54 4.49 -10.29
CA SER A 81 14.72 5.47 -11.36
C SER A 81 13.45 6.31 -11.52
N PRO A 82 13.50 7.44 -12.24
CA PRO A 82 12.29 8.22 -12.53
C PRO A 82 11.19 7.43 -13.22
N GLY A 83 11.53 6.41 -14.02
CA GLY A 83 10.55 5.54 -14.68
C GLY A 83 9.88 4.53 -13.75
N THR A 84 10.47 4.22 -12.60
CA THR A 84 9.97 3.19 -11.67
C THR A 84 8.55 3.49 -11.16
N SER A 85 8.20 4.78 -11.02
CA SER A 85 6.89 5.22 -10.52
C SER A 85 5.98 5.84 -11.59
N ASP A 86 6.32 5.66 -12.87
CA ASP A 86 5.47 6.15 -13.99
C ASP A 86 4.07 5.50 -13.95
N GLY A 87 3.97 4.22 -13.59
CA GLY A 87 2.71 3.48 -13.43
C GLY A 87 1.83 4.09 -12.35
N LEU A 88 2.41 4.28 -11.15
CA LEU A 88 1.71 4.87 -10.00
C LEU A 88 1.13 6.26 -10.35
N TRP A 89 1.93 7.12 -10.97
CA TRP A 89 1.50 8.45 -11.40
C TRP A 89 0.40 8.39 -12.45
N THR A 90 0.61 7.62 -13.49
CA THR A 90 -0.34 7.50 -14.61
C THR A 90 -1.67 6.96 -14.12
N THR A 91 -1.67 5.87 -13.35
CA THR A 91 -2.91 5.29 -12.81
C THR A 91 -3.62 6.26 -11.88
N GLY A 92 -2.89 6.97 -11.01
CA GLY A 92 -3.45 7.98 -10.13
C GLY A 92 -4.22 9.07 -10.88
N TYR A 93 -3.58 9.70 -11.86
CA TYR A 93 -4.23 10.79 -12.62
C TYR A 93 -5.22 10.31 -13.65
N THR A 94 -4.85 9.37 -14.53
CA THR A 94 -5.66 9.06 -15.72
C THR A 94 -6.78 8.06 -15.45
N SER A 95 -6.59 7.17 -14.47
CA SER A 95 -7.56 6.10 -14.21
C SER A 95 -8.41 6.36 -12.97
N ILE A 96 -7.87 7.00 -11.94
CA ILE A 96 -8.60 7.28 -10.70
C ILE A 96 -9.17 8.70 -10.72
N ILE A 97 -8.32 9.74 -10.70
CA ILE A 97 -8.75 11.14 -10.53
C ILE A 97 -9.61 11.58 -11.69
N LYS A 98 -9.18 11.35 -12.92
CA LYS A 98 -9.94 11.72 -14.14
C LYS A 98 -11.31 11.07 -14.18
N ASN A 99 -11.41 9.75 -13.96
CA ASN A 99 -12.68 9.04 -13.98
C ASN A 99 -13.57 9.45 -12.80
N ALA A 100 -13.02 9.72 -11.61
CA ALA A 100 -13.78 10.25 -10.49
C ALA A 100 -14.33 11.66 -10.79
N ASN A 101 -13.52 12.52 -11.44
CA ASN A 101 -13.96 13.86 -11.86
C ASN A 101 -15.11 13.81 -12.87
N ALA A 102 -15.11 12.85 -13.79
CA ALA A 102 -16.21 12.62 -14.73
C ALA A 102 -17.45 12.04 -14.03
N LEU A 103 -17.26 11.06 -13.14
CA LEU A 103 -18.33 10.34 -12.47
C LEU A 103 -19.10 11.21 -11.46
N ILE A 104 -18.40 11.97 -10.61
CA ILE A 104 -19.01 12.68 -9.47
C ILE A 104 -20.17 13.60 -9.90
N PRO A 105 -20.02 14.52 -10.87
CA PRO A 105 -21.14 15.40 -11.29
C PRO A 105 -22.30 14.62 -11.92
N LEU A 106 -22.02 13.56 -12.69
CA LEU A 106 -23.07 12.70 -13.26
C LEU A 106 -23.86 11.99 -12.15
N ALA A 107 -23.15 11.39 -11.18
CA ALA A 107 -23.76 10.70 -10.06
C ALA A 107 -24.59 11.65 -9.18
N GLN A 108 -24.12 12.88 -8.95
CA GLN A 108 -24.88 13.91 -8.22
C GLN A 108 -26.19 14.27 -8.96
N THR A 109 -26.12 14.51 -10.28
CA THR A 109 -27.29 14.81 -11.11
C THR A 109 -28.31 13.67 -11.10
N GLN A 110 -27.84 12.43 -11.16
CA GLN A 110 -28.66 11.22 -11.14
C GLN A 110 -29.07 10.77 -9.71
N LYS A 111 -28.69 11.52 -8.67
CA LYS A 111 -28.90 11.18 -7.26
C LYS A 111 -28.32 9.83 -6.85
N LYS A 112 -27.29 9.34 -7.55
CA LYS A 112 -26.50 8.17 -7.23
C LYS A 112 -25.41 8.53 -6.19
N PHE A 113 -25.81 9.03 -5.03
CA PHE A 113 -24.91 9.59 -4.03
C PHE A 113 -23.91 8.57 -3.50
N ARG A 114 -24.26 7.29 -3.45
CA ARG A 114 -23.32 6.22 -3.07
C ARG A 114 -22.16 6.11 -4.05
N ALA A 115 -22.44 6.13 -5.36
CA ALA A 115 -21.39 6.11 -6.39
C ALA A 115 -20.48 7.35 -6.28
N SER A 116 -21.07 8.53 -6.08
CA SER A 116 -20.33 9.77 -5.84
C SER A 116 -19.44 9.68 -4.60
N GLY A 117 -19.98 9.16 -3.49
CA GLY A 117 -19.23 8.98 -2.24
C GLY A 117 -18.03 8.04 -2.40
N ILE A 118 -18.22 6.90 -3.08
CA ILE A 118 -17.14 5.93 -3.35
C ILE A 118 -16.07 6.57 -4.24
N ALA A 119 -16.46 7.27 -5.29
CA ALA A 119 -15.51 7.96 -6.18
C ALA A 119 -14.71 9.05 -5.44
N LYS A 120 -15.36 9.86 -4.61
CA LYS A 120 -14.70 10.84 -3.75
C LYS A 120 -13.73 10.19 -2.77
N PHE A 121 -14.13 9.09 -2.14
CA PHE A 121 -13.27 8.34 -1.22
C PHE A 121 -11.95 7.93 -1.90
N PHE A 122 -12.03 7.28 -3.06
CA PHE A 122 -10.84 6.84 -3.79
C PHE A 122 -10.01 8.01 -4.32
N LYS A 123 -10.66 9.06 -4.81
CA LYS A 123 -9.97 10.28 -5.26
C LYS A 123 -9.18 10.92 -4.12
N GLY A 124 -9.79 11.12 -2.95
CA GLY A 124 -9.12 11.69 -1.79
C GLY A 124 -7.95 10.84 -1.32
N TYR A 125 -8.14 9.52 -1.24
CA TYR A 125 -7.07 8.62 -0.79
C TYR A 125 -5.92 8.53 -1.81
N ALA A 126 -6.22 8.47 -3.12
CA ALA A 126 -5.20 8.49 -4.16
C ALA A 126 -4.36 9.78 -4.15
N LEU A 127 -4.99 10.94 -4.02
CA LEU A 127 -4.29 12.23 -3.90
C LEU A 127 -3.32 12.25 -2.72
N ALA A 128 -3.77 11.81 -1.54
CA ALA A 128 -2.92 11.72 -0.35
C ALA A 128 -1.74 10.75 -0.56
N THR A 129 -2.00 9.58 -1.17
CA THR A 129 -0.96 8.58 -1.49
C THR A 129 0.07 9.14 -2.47
N MET A 130 -0.37 9.90 -3.48
CA MET A 130 0.55 10.55 -4.43
C MET A 130 1.40 11.63 -3.76
N VAL A 131 0.84 12.40 -2.82
CA VAL A 131 1.63 13.36 -2.01
C VAL A 131 2.61 12.62 -1.12
N ASP A 132 2.23 11.51 -0.51
CA ASP A 132 3.13 10.67 0.27
C ASP A 132 4.29 10.10 -0.57
N ALA A 133 4.06 9.88 -1.86
CA ALA A 133 5.07 9.40 -2.79
C ALA A 133 5.98 10.54 -3.30
N PHE A 134 5.40 11.63 -3.76
CA PHE A 134 6.10 12.63 -4.57
C PHE A 134 6.26 14.01 -3.93
N GLY A 135 5.54 14.30 -2.85
CA GLY A 135 5.49 15.63 -2.25
C GLY A 135 4.54 16.57 -2.98
N ASP A 136 5.05 17.64 -3.58
CA ASP A 136 4.24 18.59 -4.36
C ASP A 136 3.79 17.94 -5.68
N ILE A 137 2.51 18.05 -6.02
CA ILE A 137 1.91 17.45 -7.22
C ILE A 137 0.88 18.39 -7.85
N PRO A 138 0.61 18.32 -9.16
CA PRO A 138 -0.49 19.06 -9.78
C PRO A 138 -1.85 18.67 -9.19
N TRP A 139 -2.65 19.66 -8.82
CA TRP A 139 -4.00 19.46 -8.29
C TRP A 139 -5.01 20.45 -8.87
N THR A 140 -4.84 21.75 -8.63
CA THR A 140 -5.84 22.77 -9.02
C THR A 140 -5.92 22.97 -10.53
N GLU A 141 -4.82 22.79 -11.23
CA GLU A 141 -4.75 22.90 -12.69
C GLU A 141 -4.73 21.53 -13.39
N ALA A 142 -4.72 20.43 -12.62
CA ALA A 142 -4.75 19.10 -13.18
C ALA A 142 -6.10 18.80 -13.83
N GLU A 143 -6.10 17.98 -14.89
CA GLU A 143 -7.31 17.50 -15.57
C GLU A 143 -8.09 18.57 -16.36
N LEU A 144 -7.49 19.73 -16.67
CA LEU A 144 -8.06 20.72 -17.59
C LEU A 144 -7.90 20.31 -19.06
N GLY A 145 -7.24 19.20 -19.34
CA GLY A 145 -7.06 18.66 -20.69
C GLY A 145 -6.32 19.62 -21.62
N ILE A 146 -6.88 19.85 -22.80
CA ILE A 146 -6.27 20.75 -23.81
C ILE A 146 -6.25 22.22 -23.39
N GLU A 147 -7.05 22.60 -22.40
CA GLU A 147 -7.08 23.97 -21.88
C GLU A 147 -5.81 24.28 -21.06
N ASN A 148 -5.24 23.28 -20.39
CA ASN A 148 -3.95 23.39 -19.70
C ASN A 148 -3.18 22.07 -19.73
N PRO A 149 -2.41 21.78 -20.80
CA PRO A 149 -1.61 20.57 -20.92
C PRO A 149 -0.35 20.57 -20.00
N ASN A 150 -0.04 21.71 -19.37
CA ASN A 150 1.13 21.89 -18.52
C ASN A 150 0.74 22.41 -17.12
N PRO A 151 0.01 21.63 -16.32
CA PRO A 151 -0.42 22.06 -14.99
C PRO A 151 0.78 22.28 -14.06
N LYS A 152 0.70 23.34 -13.24
CA LYS A 152 1.66 23.62 -12.18
C LYS A 152 1.45 22.69 -10.99
N GLN A 153 2.50 22.51 -10.20
CA GLN A 153 2.41 21.83 -8.92
C GLN A 153 1.74 22.71 -7.88
N ASP A 154 0.87 22.07 -7.10
CA ASP A 154 0.39 22.60 -5.82
C ASP A 154 1.26 22.07 -4.69
N LYS A 155 1.31 22.81 -3.58
CA LYS A 155 2.02 22.36 -2.38
C LYS A 155 1.36 21.11 -1.81
N GLY A 156 2.17 20.11 -1.49
CA GLY A 156 1.68 18.83 -0.96
C GLY A 156 0.78 19.00 0.27
N ALA A 157 1.07 19.98 1.14
CA ALA A 157 0.20 20.30 2.28
C ALA A 157 -1.21 20.76 1.86
N ALA A 158 -1.32 21.56 0.78
CA ALA A 158 -2.61 22.02 0.26
C ALA A 158 -3.39 20.86 -0.39
N VAL A 159 -2.71 20.01 -1.15
CA VAL A 159 -3.31 18.81 -1.76
C VAL A 159 -3.79 17.85 -0.67
N TYR A 160 -3.02 17.67 0.39
CA TYR A 160 -3.38 16.80 1.51
C TYR A 160 -4.62 17.32 2.28
N ALA A 161 -4.70 18.63 2.49
CA ALA A 161 -5.89 19.27 3.07
C ALA A 161 -7.12 19.09 2.15
N ALA A 162 -6.95 19.23 0.84
CA ALA A 162 -8.01 18.96 -0.14
C ALA A 162 -8.46 17.49 -0.11
N ALA A 163 -7.52 16.54 0.00
CA ALA A 163 -7.82 15.12 0.13
C ALA A 163 -8.69 14.83 1.37
N ILE A 164 -8.38 15.44 2.51
CA ILE A 164 -9.18 15.31 3.73
C ILE A 164 -10.59 15.91 3.54
N ALA A 165 -10.70 17.07 2.90
CA ALA A 165 -11.99 17.69 2.60
C ALA A 165 -12.84 16.84 1.64
N ILE A 166 -12.23 16.21 0.65
CA ILE A 166 -12.90 15.27 -0.27
C ILE A 166 -13.44 14.05 0.48
N LEU A 167 -12.73 13.55 1.50
CA LEU A 167 -13.23 12.47 2.36
C LEU A 167 -14.42 12.93 3.21
N ASP A 168 -14.42 14.18 3.71
CA ASP A 168 -15.60 14.73 4.39
C ASP A 168 -16.81 14.85 3.45
N ASP A 169 -16.60 15.28 2.21
CA ASP A 169 -17.64 15.31 1.19
C ASP A 169 -18.14 13.91 0.80
N ALA A 170 -17.28 12.88 0.86
CA ALA A 170 -17.70 11.50 0.67
C ALA A 170 -18.62 11.04 1.80
N ILE A 171 -18.32 11.37 3.06
CA ILE A 171 -19.16 11.07 4.23
C ILE A 171 -20.54 11.74 4.08
N VAL A 172 -20.59 12.99 3.61
CA VAL A 172 -21.86 13.68 3.32
C VAL A 172 -22.68 12.92 2.28
N ASP A 173 -22.05 12.49 1.18
CA ASP A 173 -22.76 11.74 0.14
C ASP A 173 -23.27 10.38 0.63
N PHE A 174 -22.47 9.62 1.40
CA PHE A 174 -22.91 8.37 2.00
C PHE A 174 -24.07 8.53 2.98
N SER A 175 -24.20 9.69 3.61
CA SER A 175 -25.24 10.00 4.59
C SER A 175 -26.56 10.45 3.95
N LYS A 176 -26.60 10.73 2.64
CA LYS A 176 -27.81 11.17 1.95
C LYS A 176 -28.83 10.02 1.86
N PRO A 177 -30.09 10.25 2.28
CA PRO A 177 -31.12 9.22 2.20
C PRO A 177 -31.52 8.93 0.75
N GLY A 178 -32.04 7.73 0.51
CA GLY A 178 -32.61 7.33 -0.79
C GLY A 178 -31.57 7.13 -1.90
N SER A 179 -30.28 7.10 -1.58
CA SER A 179 -29.26 6.81 -2.58
C SER A 179 -29.38 5.37 -3.08
N ALA A 180 -29.47 5.21 -4.41
CA ALA A 180 -29.49 3.89 -5.04
C ALA A 180 -28.21 3.10 -4.72
N ALA A 181 -28.34 1.78 -4.67
CA ALA A 181 -27.20 0.87 -4.67
C ALA A 181 -26.42 1.02 -5.98
N VAL A 182 -25.10 0.86 -5.93
CA VAL A 182 -24.27 0.73 -7.13
C VAL A 182 -24.31 -0.71 -7.62
N ALA A 183 -24.15 -0.91 -8.93
CA ALA A 183 -24.18 -2.25 -9.51
C ALA A 183 -23.11 -3.16 -8.91
N ASN A 184 -21.90 -2.63 -8.71
CA ASN A 184 -20.78 -3.35 -8.13
C ASN A 184 -20.06 -2.47 -7.09
N ASP A 185 -20.24 -2.78 -5.82
CA ASP A 185 -19.38 -2.28 -4.74
C ASP A 185 -18.39 -3.40 -4.39
N LEU A 186 -17.16 -3.26 -4.84
CA LEU A 186 -16.12 -4.28 -4.77
C LEU A 186 -15.52 -4.44 -3.36
N TYR A 187 -15.90 -3.59 -2.41
CA TYR A 187 -15.31 -3.54 -1.08
C TYR A 187 -16.32 -3.84 0.03
N TYR A 188 -17.45 -3.17 0.04
CA TYR A 188 -18.38 -3.21 1.19
C TYR A 188 -19.81 -3.66 0.84
N GLY A 189 -20.05 -4.12 -0.40
CA GLY A 189 -21.35 -4.67 -0.80
C GLY A 189 -22.50 -3.69 -0.59
N ASN A 190 -22.29 -2.42 -0.93
CA ASN A 190 -23.26 -1.34 -0.80
C ASN A 190 -23.58 -0.85 0.63
N SER A 191 -22.72 -1.16 1.62
CA SER A 191 -22.89 -0.66 2.97
C SER A 191 -22.40 0.78 3.12
N ALA A 192 -23.31 1.76 3.11
CA ALA A 192 -22.97 3.17 3.35
C ALA A 192 -22.31 3.37 4.74
N ALA A 193 -22.77 2.66 5.77
CA ALA A 193 -22.18 2.75 7.11
C ALA A 193 -20.71 2.34 7.13
N LYS A 194 -20.34 1.24 6.46
CA LYS A 194 -18.94 0.82 6.37
C LYS A 194 -18.08 1.81 5.59
N TRP A 195 -18.61 2.42 4.53
CA TRP A 195 -17.92 3.46 3.79
C TRP A 195 -17.69 4.72 4.64
N ILE A 196 -18.66 5.12 5.47
CA ILE A 196 -18.51 6.23 6.42
C ILE A 196 -17.40 5.92 7.43
N THR A 197 -17.44 4.73 8.03
CA THR A 197 -16.39 4.25 8.96
C THR A 197 -15.02 4.24 8.28
N ALA A 198 -14.92 3.74 7.05
CA ALA A 198 -13.68 3.75 6.28
C ALA A 198 -13.17 5.18 6.00
N ALA A 199 -14.05 6.07 5.56
CA ALA A 199 -13.69 7.47 5.27
C ALA A 199 -13.18 8.20 6.52
N LYS A 200 -13.83 8.03 7.67
CA LYS A 200 -13.37 8.56 8.95
C LYS A 200 -12.02 7.96 9.37
N THR A 201 -11.81 6.67 9.12
CA THR A 201 -10.56 5.98 9.45
C THR A 201 -9.41 6.45 8.56
N ILE A 202 -9.62 6.60 7.25
CA ILE A 202 -8.58 7.16 6.37
C ILE A 202 -8.29 8.61 6.72
N LYS A 203 -9.31 9.41 7.06
CA LYS A 203 -9.10 10.76 7.59
C LYS A 203 -8.26 10.75 8.87
N PHE A 204 -8.55 9.85 9.82
CA PHE A 204 -7.73 9.64 11.02
C PHE A 204 -6.28 9.30 10.67
N LYS A 205 -6.05 8.37 9.75
CA LYS A 205 -4.72 8.02 9.21
C LYS A 205 -3.99 9.26 8.69
N LEU A 206 -4.63 10.06 7.84
CA LEU A 206 -4.02 11.24 7.23
C LEU A 206 -3.68 12.32 8.26
N LEU A 207 -4.52 12.52 9.26
CA LEU A 207 -4.25 13.42 10.37
C LEU A 207 -3.10 12.91 11.25
N MET A 208 -3.02 11.60 11.50
CA MET A 208 -1.86 11.00 12.18
C MET A 208 -0.55 11.22 11.43
N GLN A 209 -0.60 11.20 10.10
CA GLN A 209 0.57 11.45 9.26
C GLN A 209 1.06 12.91 9.38
N THR A 210 0.13 13.87 9.47
CA THR A 210 0.47 15.32 9.54
C THR A 210 0.65 15.86 10.94
N ARG A 211 0.47 15.05 11.99
CA ARG A 211 0.43 15.50 13.40
C ARG A 211 1.65 16.28 13.88
N LYS A 212 2.81 16.09 13.24
CA LYS A 212 4.04 16.81 13.59
C LYS A 212 4.15 18.20 12.93
N VAL A 213 3.32 18.49 11.93
CA VAL A 213 3.37 19.73 11.15
C VAL A 213 2.05 20.50 11.13
N ASP A 214 0.94 19.87 11.51
CA ASP A 214 -0.38 20.51 11.68
C ASP A 214 -0.73 20.59 13.19
N ALA A 215 -0.62 21.79 13.74
CA ALA A 215 -0.94 22.03 15.16
C ALA A 215 -2.42 21.72 15.52
N THR A 216 -3.31 21.64 14.53
CA THR A 216 -4.75 21.33 14.75
C THR A 216 -5.03 19.83 14.67
N ALA A 217 -4.07 19.01 14.21
CA ALA A 217 -4.28 17.60 13.99
C ALA A 217 -4.68 16.85 15.27
N ALA A 218 -4.04 17.13 16.41
CA ALA A 218 -4.33 16.44 17.67
C ALA A 218 -5.79 16.59 18.10
N ALA A 219 -6.36 17.79 18.03
CA ALA A 219 -7.76 18.03 18.38
C ALA A 219 -8.72 17.31 17.43
N LYS A 220 -8.43 17.31 16.12
CA LYS A 220 -9.22 16.60 15.10
C LYS A 220 -9.14 15.07 15.29
N ILE A 221 -7.96 14.54 15.60
CA ILE A 221 -7.74 13.12 15.90
C ILE A 221 -8.53 12.71 17.15
N GLN A 222 -8.41 13.49 18.24
CA GLN A 222 -9.15 13.23 19.49
C GLN A 222 -10.68 13.21 19.23
N ALA A 223 -11.20 14.12 18.41
CA ALA A 223 -12.61 14.17 18.07
C ALA A 223 -13.06 12.91 17.30
N LEU A 224 -12.27 12.44 16.33
CA LEU A 224 -12.56 11.19 15.59
C LEU A 224 -12.53 9.96 16.51
N VAL A 225 -11.57 9.88 17.41
CA VAL A 225 -11.45 8.78 18.39
C VAL A 225 -12.62 8.80 19.37
N THR A 226 -13.00 9.96 19.88
CA THR A 226 -14.15 10.11 20.78
C THR A 226 -15.47 9.75 20.09
N GLY A 227 -15.58 10.03 18.78
CA GLY A 227 -16.73 9.64 17.96
C GLY A 227 -16.89 8.13 17.78
N GLY A 228 -15.85 7.33 17.99
CA GLY A 228 -15.89 5.88 18.07
C GLY A 228 -16.21 5.13 16.76
N ASP A 229 -16.31 5.83 15.63
CA ASP A 229 -16.66 5.25 14.33
C ASP A 229 -15.42 5.15 13.44
N LEU A 230 -14.48 4.30 13.89
CA LEU A 230 -13.28 3.90 13.14
C LEU A 230 -13.32 2.39 12.89
N ILE A 231 -12.55 1.92 11.91
CA ILE A 231 -12.38 0.48 11.64
C ILE A 231 -11.68 -0.16 12.85
N ALA A 232 -12.46 -0.70 13.78
CA ALA A 232 -11.96 -1.31 15.02
C ALA A 232 -12.17 -2.83 15.07
N THR A 233 -12.89 -3.39 14.11
CA THR A 233 -13.17 -4.83 14.02
C THR A 233 -12.98 -5.34 12.60
N ALA A 234 -12.63 -6.62 12.44
CA ALA A 234 -12.41 -7.26 11.15
C ALA A 234 -13.64 -7.21 10.21
N ALA A 235 -14.86 -7.03 10.76
CA ALA A 235 -16.07 -6.88 9.95
C ALA A 235 -16.10 -5.61 9.10
N ASN A 236 -15.34 -4.59 9.49
CA ASN A 236 -15.24 -3.30 8.82
C ASN A 236 -13.91 -3.11 8.07
N ASP A 237 -13.03 -4.12 8.04
CA ASP A 237 -11.76 -4.04 7.34
C ASP A 237 -11.92 -3.59 5.89
N PHE A 238 -11.06 -2.69 5.47
CA PHE A 238 -11.02 -2.14 4.12
C PHE A 238 -10.00 -2.91 3.29
N ASN A 239 -10.47 -3.98 2.65
CA ASN A 239 -9.67 -4.88 1.84
C ASN A 239 -10.30 -5.07 0.47
N PHE A 240 -9.46 -5.18 -0.57
CA PHE A 240 -9.91 -5.75 -1.83
C PHE A 240 -9.75 -7.28 -1.78
N LYS A 241 -10.75 -8.01 -2.24
CA LYS A 241 -10.73 -9.48 -2.29
C LYS A 241 -10.50 -9.96 -3.70
N TYR A 242 -9.44 -10.74 -3.87
CA TYR A 242 -9.13 -11.40 -5.15
C TYR A 242 -9.93 -12.70 -5.31
N GLY A 243 -10.01 -13.17 -6.55
CA GLY A 243 -10.66 -14.43 -6.89
C GLY A 243 -9.66 -15.55 -7.20
N THR A 244 -10.16 -16.63 -7.77
CA THR A 244 -9.34 -17.79 -8.22
C THR A 244 -9.22 -17.88 -9.73
N ASN A 245 -9.93 -17.04 -10.50
CA ASN A 245 -9.93 -17.10 -11.96
C ASN A 245 -8.57 -16.67 -12.50
N ARG A 246 -7.94 -17.55 -13.26
CA ARG A 246 -6.64 -17.34 -13.91
C ARG A 246 -6.74 -16.80 -15.33
N ASN A 247 -7.86 -16.98 -15.98
CA ASN A 247 -8.05 -16.59 -17.38
C ASN A 247 -8.54 -15.13 -17.46
N SER A 248 -8.47 -14.55 -18.65
CA SER A 248 -8.77 -13.14 -18.89
C SER A 248 -10.14 -12.69 -18.39
N PRO A 249 -10.17 -11.74 -17.44
CA PRO A 249 -9.03 -11.22 -16.70
C PRO A 249 -8.54 -12.18 -15.61
N ASP A 250 -7.23 -12.15 -15.30
CA ASP A 250 -6.70 -12.83 -14.13
C ASP A 250 -7.18 -12.07 -12.87
N ALA A 251 -7.97 -12.74 -12.03
CA ALA A 251 -8.57 -12.16 -10.84
C ALA A 251 -7.82 -12.57 -9.55
N ARG A 252 -6.74 -13.32 -9.68
CA ARG A 252 -5.95 -13.79 -8.53
C ARG A 252 -5.10 -12.66 -7.94
N HIS A 253 -4.68 -12.84 -6.71
CA HIS A 253 -3.72 -11.95 -6.07
C HIS A 253 -2.44 -11.86 -6.93
N PRO A 254 -1.91 -10.64 -7.23
CA PRO A 254 -0.74 -10.47 -8.11
C PRO A 254 0.47 -11.28 -7.65
N ASP A 255 0.79 -11.23 -6.35
CA ASP A 255 1.93 -11.96 -5.78
C ASP A 255 1.74 -13.49 -5.86
N TYR A 256 0.51 -13.97 -5.76
CA TYR A 256 0.23 -15.37 -6.06
C TYR A 256 0.45 -15.68 -7.53
N ALA A 257 -0.12 -14.88 -8.42
CA ALA A 257 -0.03 -15.11 -9.87
C ALA A 257 1.42 -15.09 -10.37
N GLY A 258 2.25 -14.19 -9.84
CA GLY A 258 3.67 -14.09 -10.17
C GLY A 258 4.53 -15.23 -9.63
N ASN A 259 4.19 -15.74 -8.45
CA ASN A 259 5.03 -16.68 -7.72
C ASN A 259 4.58 -18.15 -7.83
N TYR A 260 3.29 -18.42 -7.99
CA TYR A 260 2.72 -19.77 -8.12
C TYR A 260 2.41 -20.08 -9.59
N ASN A 261 3.44 -20.40 -10.37
CA ASN A 261 3.33 -20.57 -11.80
C ASN A 261 3.59 -22.01 -12.26
N ALA A 262 3.34 -22.31 -13.55
CA ALA A 262 3.47 -23.65 -14.11
C ALA A 262 4.91 -24.19 -14.09
N ALA A 263 5.90 -23.31 -14.11
CA ALA A 263 7.30 -23.71 -14.04
C ALA A 263 7.73 -24.12 -12.61
N GLY A 264 6.88 -23.89 -11.61
CA GLY A 264 7.20 -24.11 -10.20
C GLY A 264 8.34 -23.19 -9.74
N SER A 265 8.38 -21.97 -10.28
CA SER A 265 9.40 -20.97 -9.98
C SER A 265 8.76 -19.73 -9.34
N VAL A 266 9.49 -19.12 -8.45
CA VAL A 266 9.09 -17.93 -7.72
C VAL A 266 9.60 -16.69 -8.46
N GLY A 267 8.72 -15.68 -8.66
CA GLY A 267 9.06 -14.44 -9.37
C GLY A 267 9.79 -13.42 -8.51
N GLU A 268 9.56 -13.45 -7.19
CA GLU A 268 10.05 -12.46 -6.24
C GLU A 268 10.86 -13.09 -5.13
N TYR A 269 11.61 -12.25 -4.41
CA TYR A 269 12.31 -12.65 -3.19
C TYR A 269 11.72 -11.94 -1.98
N MET A 270 11.58 -12.69 -0.89
CA MET A 270 11.35 -12.13 0.44
C MET A 270 12.60 -11.42 0.94
N GLY A 271 12.44 -10.36 1.71
CA GLY A 271 13.55 -9.73 2.41
C GLY A 271 14.03 -10.57 3.59
N ASP A 272 15.30 -10.94 3.64
CA ASP A 272 15.86 -11.75 4.72
C ASP A 272 15.64 -11.09 6.09
N TRP A 273 15.81 -9.79 6.18
CA TRP A 273 15.62 -9.08 7.44
C TRP A 273 14.17 -9.15 7.96
N PHE A 274 13.18 -9.05 7.07
CA PHE A 274 11.78 -9.17 7.49
C PHE A 274 11.43 -10.59 7.95
N MET A 275 11.89 -11.61 7.20
CA MET A 275 11.71 -12.99 7.62
C MET A 275 12.36 -13.25 8.98
N TRP A 276 13.58 -12.73 9.21
CA TRP A 276 14.27 -12.81 10.51
C TRP A 276 13.48 -12.09 11.60
N ALA A 277 12.96 -10.89 11.35
CA ALA A 277 12.19 -10.12 12.32
C ALA A 277 10.90 -10.84 12.76
N VAL A 278 10.27 -11.59 11.85
CA VAL A 278 9.09 -12.42 12.15
C VAL A 278 9.47 -13.74 12.80
N ALA A 279 10.43 -14.47 12.23
CA ALA A 279 10.65 -15.87 12.56
C ALA A 279 11.73 -16.12 13.62
N ALA A 280 12.65 -15.17 13.87
CA ALA A 280 13.83 -15.42 14.69
C ALA A 280 14.10 -14.39 15.78
N GLU A 281 13.84 -13.11 15.55
CA GLU A 281 14.27 -12.03 16.43
C GLU A 281 13.84 -12.23 17.89
N LYS A 282 12.55 -12.54 18.11
CA LYS A 282 12.00 -12.76 19.46
C LYS A 282 12.38 -14.12 20.06
N ASN A 283 13.06 -14.96 19.30
CA ASN A 283 13.60 -16.26 19.75
C ASN A 283 15.15 -16.20 19.89
N GLY A 284 15.67 -15.05 20.30
CA GLY A 284 17.10 -14.85 20.46
C GLY A 284 17.90 -14.83 19.14
N GLY A 285 17.24 -14.50 18.04
CA GLY A 285 17.85 -14.44 16.70
C GLY A 285 17.97 -15.79 16.00
N THR A 286 17.47 -16.88 16.60
CA THR A 286 17.57 -18.24 16.05
C THR A 286 16.21 -18.73 15.56
N ILE A 287 16.16 -19.21 14.31
CA ILE A 287 14.97 -19.87 13.78
C ILE A 287 14.90 -21.29 14.33
N SER A 288 13.78 -21.62 14.98
CA SER A 288 13.45 -23.00 15.36
C SER A 288 12.40 -23.54 14.39
N GLY A 289 12.62 -24.74 13.85
CA GLY A 289 11.61 -25.47 13.09
C GLY A 289 10.45 -25.99 13.94
N ALA A 290 10.59 -25.98 15.27
CA ALA A 290 9.57 -26.43 16.21
C ALA A 290 8.59 -25.29 16.54
N LYS A 291 7.36 -25.68 16.91
CA LYS A 291 6.34 -24.80 17.47
C LYS A 291 6.82 -24.28 18.83
N GLY A 292 7.40 -23.08 18.86
CA GLY A 292 7.91 -22.46 20.09
C GLY A 292 6.97 -21.41 20.66
N THR A 293 7.12 -21.08 21.94
CA THR A 293 6.32 -20.07 22.63
C THR A 293 6.73 -18.64 22.31
N THR A 294 7.94 -18.46 21.79
CA THR A 294 8.53 -17.14 21.45
C THR A 294 8.51 -16.83 19.95
N LEU A 295 8.15 -17.80 19.12
CA LEU A 295 8.01 -17.58 17.69
C LEU A 295 6.76 -16.77 17.39
N ASP A 296 6.84 -15.91 16.38
CA ASP A 296 5.67 -15.19 15.89
C ASP A 296 4.68 -16.19 15.25
N PRO A 297 3.44 -16.32 15.80
CA PRO A 297 2.47 -17.28 15.29
C PRO A 297 2.09 -17.07 13.82
N ARG A 298 2.34 -15.87 13.25
CA ARG A 298 2.01 -15.50 11.86
C ARG A 298 2.99 -16.05 10.83
N GLN A 299 4.21 -16.45 11.23
CA GLN A 299 5.30 -16.78 10.31
C GLN A 299 4.91 -17.80 9.22
N ARG A 300 4.19 -18.88 9.59
CA ARG A 300 3.80 -19.95 8.67
C ARG A 300 2.64 -19.59 7.75
N TYR A 301 1.93 -18.53 8.08
CA TYR A 301 0.87 -17.95 7.25
C TYR A 301 1.41 -16.93 6.27
N TYR A 302 2.47 -16.20 6.68
CA TYR A 302 3.12 -15.17 5.85
C TYR A 302 4.02 -15.80 4.79
N PHE A 303 4.78 -16.82 5.18
CA PHE A 303 5.82 -17.42 4.34
C PHE A 303 5.54 -18.89 4.09
N TYR A 304 5.77 -19.28 2.84
CA TYR A 304 5.79 -20.67 2.42
C TYR A 304 7.20 -21.07 2.01
N ARG A 305 7.79 -22.06 2.72
CA ARG A 305 9.11 -22.62 2.41
C ARG A 305 8.94 -23.82 1.47
N GLN A 306 9.50 -23.71 0.27
CA GLN A 306 9.46 -24.78 -0.70
C GLN A 306 10.37 -25.95 -0.34
N ASN A 307 11.42 -25.66 0.45
CA ASN A 307 12.40 -26.63 0.94
C ASN A 307 12.83 -26.26 2.35
N THR A 308 12.65 -27.13 3.32
CA THR A 308 13.04 -26.93 4.72
C THR A 308 14.41 -27.54 5.03
N SER A 309 15.05 -28.21 4.06
CA SER A 309 16.40 -28.79 4.18
C SER A 309 17.45 -27.78 3.72
N GLY A 310 18.55 -27.69 4.46
CA GLY A 310 19.74 -26.98 4.01
C GLY A 310 20.62 -27.76 3.03
N ALA A 311 20.21 -28.96 2.62
CA ALA A 311 21.07 -29.88 1.83
C ALA A 311 21.44 -29.37 0.44
N ASN A 312 20.66 -28.43 -0.12
CA ASN A 312 20.88 -27.88 -1.47
C ASN A 312 21.51 -26.47 -1.44
N VAL A 313 21.92 -26.00 -0.27
CA VAL A 313 22.59 -24.70 -0.13
C VAL A 313 24.03 -24.82 -0.60
N ASN A 314 24.36 -24.17 -1.72
CA ASN A 314 25.70 -24.11 -2.29
C ASN A 314 25.87 -22.81 -3.09
N GLU A 315 27.09 -22.56 -3.58
CA GLU A 315 27.43 -21.33 -4.32
C GLU A 315 26.63 -21.11 -5.60
N ILE A 316 26.03 -22.15 -6.18
CA ILE A 316 25.21 -22.03 -7.40
C ILE A 316 23.79 -21.56 -7.03
N THR A 317 23.19 -22.16 -6.00
CA THR A 317 21.83 -21.86 -5.57
C THR A 317 21.75 -20.66 -4.63
N LEU A 318 22.81 -20.37 -3.91
CA LEU A 318 22.89 -19.27 -2.95
C LEU A 318 24.32 -18.70 -2.90
N SER A 319 24.66 -17.88 -3.86
CA SER A 319 26.02 -17.35 -4.08
C SER A 319 26.59 -16.61 -2.86
N CYS A 320 25.75 -15.97 -2.06
CA CYS A 320 26.18 -15.21 -0.88
C CYS A 320 26.86 -16.07 0.21
N ILE A 321 26.70 -17.40 0.21
CA ILE A 321 27.37 -18.26 1.19
C ILE A 321 28.90 -18.26 1.07
N THR A 322 29.42 -17.87 -0.09
CA THR A 322 30.87 -17.75 -0.32
C THR A 322 31.44 -16.40 0.15
N TYR A 323 30.58 -15.45 0.52
CA TYR A 323 30.98 -14.13 0.97
C TYR A 323 30.98 -14.02 2.49
N PRO A 324 31.89 -13.25 3.09
CA PRO A 324 31.80 -12.93 4.50
C PRO A 324 30.60 -12.01 4.74
N LYS A 325 30.00 -12.12 5.92
CA LYS A 325 28.99 -11.15 6.37
C LYS A 325 29.57 -9.73 6.29
N PRO A 326 28.84 -8.76 5.74
CA PRO A 326 29.34 -7.38 5.64
C PRO A 326 29.75 -6.82 7.00
N ALA A 327 30.93 -6.20 7.08
CA ALA A 327 31.47 -5.69 8.34
C ALA A 327 30.62 -4.59 8.99
N HIS A 328 29.75 -3.94 8.22
CA HIS A 328 28.82 -2.93 8.71
C HIS A 328 27.50 -3.49 9.24
N TYR A 329 27.27 -4.81 9.07
CA TYR A 329 26.11 -5.46 9.70
C TYR A 329 26.41 -5.72 11.17
N SER A 330 25.44 -5.45 12.05
CA SER A 330 25.55 -5.86 13.46
C SER A 330 25.50 -7.39 13.59
N ASP A 331 26.01 -7.91 14.70
CA ASP A 331 25.99 -9.36 14.94
C ASP A 331 24.59 -9.96 14.93
N ALA A 332 23.59 -9.20 15.37
CA ALA A 332 22.19 -9.61 15.40
C ALA A 332 21.51 -9.62 14.02
N GLN A 333 22.05 -8.91 13.01
CA GLN A 333 21.43 -8.86 11.69
C GLN A 333 21.68 -10.18 10.93
N PRO A 334 20.66 -10.70 10.22
CA PRO A 334 20.82 -11.85 9.34
C PRO A 334 21.71 -11.49 8.15
N PHE A 335 22.31 -12.52 7.55
CA PHE A 335 23.01 -12.41 6.29
C PHE A 335 22.84 -13.68 5.48
N CYS A 336 22.59 -13.54 4.21
CA CYS A 336 22.52 -14.57 3.19
C CYS A 336 21.28 -15.47 3.30
N TYR A 337 21.11 -16.22 4.38
CA TYR A 337 19.90 -16.99 4.62
C TYR A 337 19.77 -17.39 6.09
N LEU A 338 18.55 -17.75 6.50
CA LEU A 338 18.24 -17.91 7.92
C LEU A 338 18.27 -19.37 8.39
N GLY A 339 18.62 -20.31 7.53
CA GLY A 339 18.50 -21.74 7.82
C GLY A 339 17.07 -22.26 7.75
N THR A 340 16.91 -23.57 7.89
CA THR A 340 15.59 -24.25 7.92
C THR A 340 14.64 -23.87 6.76
N GLY A 341 15.22 -23.51 5.59
CA GLY A 341 14.48 -23.20 4.36
C GLY A 341 13.95 -21.77 4.24
N TYR A 342 14.27 -20.86 5.17
CA TYR A 342 13.98 -19.43 4.99
C TYR A 342 15.05 -18.82 4.08
N TRP A 343 14.69 -18.66 2.83
CA TRP A 343 15.60 -18.34 1.74
C TRP A 343 15.05 -17.15 0.93
N GLY A 344 15.62 -15.98 1.14
CA GLY A 344 15.26 -14.72 0.50
C GLY A 344 16.48 -14.02 -0.07
N ARG A 345 16.47 -12.69 0.03
CA ARG A 345 17.59 -11.82 -0.35
C ARG A 345 17.87 -10.78 0.72
N ASP A 346 19.13 -10.47 0.87
CA ASP A 346 19.55 -9.32 1.64
C ASP A 346 19.16 -8.01 0.94
N HIS A 347 18.96 -6.95 1.71
CA HIS A 347 18.56 -5.66 1.18
C HIS A 347 19.62 -5.10 0.21
N GLY A 348 19.20 -4.76 -1.00
CA GLY A 348 20.07 -4.24 -2.05
C GLY A 348 20.92 -5.28 -2.78
N ASP A 349 20.74 -6.57 -2.50
CA ASP A 349 21.45 -7.63 -3.21
C ASP A 349 21.00 -7.70 -4.68
N ASN A 350 21.93 -7.45 -5.59
CA ASN A 350 21.74 -7.53 -7.04
C ASN A 350 22.67 -8.54 -7.72
N SER A 351 23.16 -9.52 -6.98
CA SER A 351 24.16 -10.51 -7.45
C SER A 351 23.68 -11.45 -8.59
N GLY A 352 22.51 -11.17 -9.14
CA GLY A 352 21.91 -11.93 -10.23
C GLY A 352 20.79 -12.86 -9.76
N THR A 353 20.33 -13.73 -10.64
CA THR A 353 19.26 -14.70 -10.35
C THR A 353 19.85 -16.10 -10.41
N PRO A 354 20.27 -16.67 -9.28
CA PRO A 354 20.74 -18.06 -9.25
C PRO A 354 19.58 -19.04 -9.53
N PRO A 355 19.84 -20.29 -9.87
CA PRO A 355 18.83 -21.31 -10.14
C PRO A 355 18.17 -21.82 -8.85
N ASP A 356 17.66 -20.94 -8.03
CA ASP A 356 17.10 -21.20 -6.69
C ASP A 356 15.55 -21.15 -6.65
N GLY A 357 14.88 -20.99 -7.79
CA GLY A 357 13.42 -20.77 -7.85
C GLY A 357 12.58 -21.77 -7.07
N SER A 358 12.99 -23.05 -7.05
CA SER A 358 12.30 -24.10 -6.30
C SER A 358 12.74 -24.22 -4.82
N PHE A 359 13.63 -23.36 -4.36
CA PHE A 359 14.11 -23.34 -2.98
C PHE A 359 13.67 -22.09 -2.22
N ARG A 360 13.45 -20.98 -2.93
CA ARG A 360 13.09 -19.70 -2.33
C ARG A 360 11.85 -19.81 -1.46
N THR A 361 11.87 -19.11 -0.33
CA THR A 361 10.67 -18.78 0.42
C THR A 361 9.81 -17.84 -0.41
N THR A 362 8.50 -18.07 -0.42
CA THR A 362 7.55 -17.23 -1.13
C THR A 362 6.37 -16.84 -0.25
N TRP A 363 5.44 -16.09 -0.83
CA TRP A 363 4.19 -15.70 -0.19
C TRP A 363 3.41 -16.93 0.28
N GLY A 364 3.03 -16.90 1.57
CA GLY A 364 2.20 -17.93 2.17
C GLY A 364 0.71 -17.75 1.87
N ILE A 365 -0.10 -18.37 2.70
CA ILE A 365 -1.55 -18.30 2.54
C ILE A 365 -2.11 -16.90 2.81
N TYR A 366 -1.53 -16.13 3.75
CA TYR A 366 -1.89 -14.74 4.02
C TYR A 366 -0.81 -13.79 3.50
N PRO A 367 -1.14 -12.71 2.82
CA PRO A 367 -2.47 -12.34 2.31
C PRO A 367 -2.73 -12.88 0.90
N ALA A 368 -1.75 -13.53 0.25
CA ALA A 368 -1.75 -13.83 -1.18
C ALA A 368 -2.66 -15.00 -1.60
N GLY A 369 -3.17 -15.78 -0.65
CA GLY A 369 -3.91 -17.01 -0.98
C GLY A 369 -3.00 -18.13 -1.48
N GLY A 370 -1.75 -18.18 -1.03
CA GLY A 370 -0.79 -19.22 -1.34
C GLY A 370 -0.97 -20.48 -0.48
N LEU A 371 0.12 -21.21 -0.28
CA LEU A 371 0.15 -22.39 0.60
C LEU A 371 0.36 -21.99 2.06
N PHE A 372 -0.22 -22.73 2.98
CA PHE A 372 0.17 -22.71 4.37
C PHE A 372 1.40 -23.61 4.57
N ASP A 373 2.40 -23.15 5.34
CA ASP A 373 3.65 -23.86 5.53
C ASP A 373 3.54 -24.97 6.59
N GLU A 374 3.49 -26.21 6.13
CA GLU A 374 3.45 -27.43 6.96
C GLU A 374 4.73 -28.26 6.83
N ASN A 375 5.85 -27.68 6.38
CA ASN A 375 7.09 -28.39 6.07
C ASN A 375 6.93 -29.45 4.96
N GLN A 376 6.05 -29.19 3.99
CA GLN A 376 5.75 -30.17 2.93
C GLN A 376 6.93 -30.49 2.02
N ASN A 377 7.95 -29.61 1.96
CA ASN A 377 9.08 -29.71 1.03
C ASN A 377 8.63 -29.85 -0.43
N THR A 378 7.60 -29.09 -0.80
CA THR A 378 7.00 -29.10 -2.13
C THR A 378 7.17 -27.73 -2.76
N LYS A 379 7.68 -27.71 -4.00
CA LYS A 379 7.75 -26.47 -4.76
C LYS A 379 6.35 -25.99 -5.14
N VAL A 380 6.24 -24.69 -5.36
CA VAL A 380 4.99 -24.07 -5.81
C VAL A 380 4.54 -24.62 -7.16
N ALA A 381 3.25 -24.61 -7.38
CA ALA A 381 2.61 -25.01 -8.61
C ALA A 381 1.35 -24.18 -8.85
N LEU A 382 0.74 -24.33 -10.01
CA LEU A 382 -0.56 -23.74 -10.29
C LEU A 382 -1.67 -24.34 -9.38
N GLU A 383 -2.62 -23.52 -9.02
CA GLU A 383 -3.88 -23.93 -8.38
C GLU A 383 -3.74 -24.65 -7.03
N VAL A 384 -2.64 -24.39 -6.31
CA VAL A 384 -2.42 -24.92 -4.95
C VAL A 384 -2.76 -23.90 -3.89
N GLY A 385 -2.96 -24.36 -2.65
CA GLY A 385 -3.32 -23.52 -1.50
C GLY A 385 -4.67 -22.85 -1.70
N GLY A 386 -4.77 -21.57 -1.40
CA GLY A 386 -5.97 -20.76 -1.62
C GLY A 386 -6.16 -20.31 -3.09
N LYS A 387 -5.36 -20.81 -4.02
CA LYS A 387 -5.46 -20.53 -5.47
C LYS A 387 -5.45 -19.05 -5.84
N GLY A 388 -4.83 -18.24 -5.00
CA GLY A 388 -4.72 -16.79 -5.20
C GLY A 388 -5.96 -15.99 -4.82
N ALA A 389 -6.95 -16.59 -4.15
CA ALA A 389 -8.09 -15.86 -3.56
C ALA A 389 -7.61 -15.07 -2.32
N GLY A 390 -6.61 -14.24 -2.50
CA GLY A 390 -6.00 -13.41 -1.48
C GLY A 390 -6.77 -12.13 -1.21
N ILE A 391 -6.16 -11.25 -0.43
CA ILE A 391 -6.65 -9.90 -0.16
C ILE A 391 -5.53 -8.87 -0.34
N LEU A 392 -5.88 -7.67 -0.78
CA LEU A 392 -5.03 -6.48 -0.60
C LEU A 392 -5.45 -5.80 0.71
N PRO A 393 -4.65 -5.88 1.77
CA PRO A 393 -5.00 -5.29 3.07
C PRO A 393 -4.72 -3.78 3.05
N ILE A 394 -5.71 -2.97 2.61
CA ILE A 394 -5.53 -1.52 2.47
C ILE A 394 -5.60 -0.85 3.84
N TRP A 395 -6.60 -1.20 4.66
CA TRP A 395 -6.68 -0.75 6.04
C TRP A 395 -7.48 -1.73 6.90
N ASN A 396 -6.79 -2.35 7.83
CA ASN A 396 -7.36 -3.35 8.74
C ASN A 396 -7.61 -2.77 10.14
N SER A 397 -8.43 -3.45 10.92
CA SER A 397 -8.73 -3.07 12.30
C SER A 397 -7.50 -3.06 13.20
N GLU A 398 -6.56 -3.97 13.02
CA GLU A 398 -5.29 -3.95 13.75
C GLU A 398 -4.47 -2.69 13.45
N PHE A 399 -4.50 -2.17 12.22
CA PHE A 399 -3.80 -0.91 11.88
C PHE A 399 -4.39 0.27 12.66
N THR A 400 -5.72 0.33 12.79
CA THR A 400 -6.37 1.35 13.62
C THR A 400 -5.91 1.26 15.06
N HIS A 401 -5.89 0.06 15.66
CA HIS A 401 -5.46 -0.12 17.04
C HIS A 401 -3.97 0.22 17.24
N PHE A 402 -3.09 -0.12 16.32
CA PHE A 402 -1.69 0.31 16.37
C PHE A 402 -1.56 1.84 16.28
N LYS A 403 -2.34 2.49 15.40
CA LYS A 403 -2.34 3.96 15.31
C LYS A 403 -2.94 4.63 16.54
N LEU A 404 -3.91 4.02 17.21
CA LEU A 404 -4.40 4.47 18.51
C LEU A 404 -3.33 4.32 19.60
N ALA A 405 -2.59 3.20 19.59
CA ALA A 405 -1.47 3.00 20.52
C ALA A 405 -0.37 4.05 20.28
N GLU A 406 0.00 4.30 19.02
CA GLU A 406 0.94 5.37 18.64
C GLU A 406 0.45 6.75 19.09
N ALA A 407 -0.82 7.08 18.84
CA ALA A 407 -1.41 8.37 19.20
C ALA A 407 -1.41 8.60 20.72
N ALA A 408 -1.74 7.60 21.51
CA ALA A 408 -1.71 7.66 22.96
C ALA A 408 -0.27 7.76 23.49
N ALA A 409 0.65 6.94 22.98
CA ALA A 409 2.06 6.94 23.39
C ALA A 409 2.77 8.26 23.07
N THR A 410 2.36 8.96 22.00
CA THR A 410 2.93 10.24 21.58
C THR A 410 2.17 11.46 22.12
N GLY A 411 1.15 11.26 22.98
CA GLY A 411 0.36 12.33 23.59
C GLY A 411 -0.58 13.05 22.62
N VAL A 412 -0.83 12.50 21.44
CA VAL A 412 -1.77 13.05 20.44
C VAL A 412 -3.21 12.88 20.89
N ILE A 413 -3.50 11.78 21.61
CA ILE A 413 -4.78 11.55 22.28
C ILE A 413 -4.56 11.35 23.78
N THR A 414 -5.63 11.52 24.56
CA THR A 414 -5.60 11.31 26.01
C THR A 414 -5.37 9.85 26.39
N GLY A 415 -4.87 9.60 27.62
CA GLY A 415 -4.69 8.27 28.19
C GLY A 415 -3.24 7.78 28.26
N GLY A 416 -2.31 8.41 27.52
CA GLY A 416 -0.87 8.14 27.62
C GLY A 416 -0.48 6.68 27.42
N MET A 417 0.62 6.25 28.05
CA MET A 417 1.18 4.90 27.90
C MET A 417 0.24 3.78 28.38
N ALA A 418 -0.68 4.05 29.31
CA ALA A 418 -1.65 3.05 29.76
C ALA A 418 -2.68 2.76 28.64
N ALA A 419 -3.23 3.78 28.01
CA ALA A 419 -4.13 3.61 26.86
C ALA A 419 -3.41 3.01 25.64
N ALA A 420 -2.14 3.40 25.43
CA ALA A 420 -1.29 2.82 24.39
C ALA A 420 -1.12 1.29 24.57
N ARG A 421 -0.90 0.83 25.81
CA ARG A 421 -0.80 -0.61 26.13
C ARG A 421 -2.07 -1.39 25.78
N VAL A 422 -3.24 -0.85 26.14
CA VAL A 422 -4.53 -1.47 25.83
C VAL A 422 -4.75 -1.57 24.33
N SER A 423 -4.44 -0.50 23.61
CA SER A 423 -4.55 -0.47 22.14
C SER A 423 -3.53 -1.42 21.47
N LEU A 424 -2.30 -1.51 21.99
CA LEU A 424 -1.28 -2.46 21.50
C LEU A 424 -1.76 -3.91 21.66
N GLU A 425 -2.29 -4.27 22.83
CA GLU A 425 -2.82 -5.62 23.07
C GLU A 425 -3.96 -5.96 22.08
N ALA A 426 -4.90 -5.04 21.89
CA ALA A 426 -5.99 -5.20 20.94
C ALA A 426 -5.46 -5.34 19.49
N ALA A 427 -4.48 -4.54 19.11
CA ALA A 427 -3.86 -4.56 17.79
C ALA A 427 -3.22 -5.93 17.49
N ILE A 428 -2.40 -6.45 18.40
CA ILE A 428 -1.74 -7.75 18.23
C ILE A 428 -2.79 -8.87 18.15
N LYS A 429 -3.78 -8.86 19.03
CA LYS A 429 -4.84 -9.87 19.02
C LYS A 429 -5.65 -9.86 17.72
N ASN A 430 -5.99 -8.68 17.21
CA ASN A 430 -6.70 -8.55 15.93
C ASN A 430 -5.83 -9.03 14.76
N SER A 431 -4.55 -8.67 14.73
CA SER A 431 -3.62 -9.18 13.73
C SER A 431 -3.51 -10.71 13.76
N MET A 432 -3.35 -11.29 14.94
CA MET A 432 -3.30 -12.76 15.09
C MET A 432 -4.59 -13.42 14.61
N ALA A 433 -5.75 -12.92 15.04
CA ALA A 433 -7.05 -13.46 14.65
C ALA A 433 -7.27 -13.37 13.13
N LYS A 434 -6.89 -12.23 12.51
CA LYS A 434 -6.96 -12.02 11.06
C LYS A 434 -6.14 -13.06 10.31
N VAL A 435 -4.85 -13.14 10.64
CA VAL A 435 -3.89 -13.96 9.91
C VAL A 435 -4.17 -15.46 10.12
N THR A 436 -4.40 -15.90 11.35
CA THR A 436 -4.61 -17.32 11.63
C THR A 436 -6.01 -17.80 11.23
N GLY A 437 -6.99 -16.92 11.17
CA GLY A 437 -8.34 -17.20 10.67
C GLY A 437 -8.48 -17.15 9.15
N PHE A 438 -7.50 -16.57 8.44
CA PHE A 438 -7.58 -16.36 7.00
C PHE A 438 -7.73 -17.64 6.17
N PRO A 439 -7.00 -18.75 6.46
CA PRO A 439 -7.16 -20.00 5.72
C PRO A 439 -8.60 -20.51 5.66
N ALA A 440 -9.35 -20.37 6.75
CA ALA A 440 -10.74 -20.80 6.80
C ALA A 440 -11.63 -20.03 5.81
N THR A 441 -11.31 -18.77 5.52
CA THR A 441 -12.04 -17.97 4.51
C THR A 441 -11.84 -18.49 3.09
N LEU A 442 -10.78 -19.28 2.88
CA LEU A 442 -10.41 -19.91 1.61
C LEU A 442 -10.79 -21.40 1.55
N GLY A 443 -11.46 -21.90 2.58
CA GLY A 443 -11.76 -23.33 2.69
C GLY A 443 -10.52 -24.21 2.93
N VAL A 444 -9.41 -23.63 3.40
CA VAL A 444 -8.17 -24.34 3.72
C VAL A 444 -8.11 -24.60 5.23
N THR A 445 -7.80 -25.83 5.61
CA THR A 445 -7.63 -26.22 7.02
C THR A 445 -6.16 -26.57 7.28
N PRO A 446 -5.40 -25.68 7.95
CA PRO A 446 -4.04 -25.97 8.35
C PRO A 446 -3.96 -27.15 9.33
N SER A 447 -2.92 -27.97 9.20
CA SER A 447 -2.66 -29.05 10.16
C SER A 447 -2.47 -28.51 11.58
N ALA A 448 -3.14 -29.12 12.55
CA ALA A 448 -3.05 -28.74 13.95
C ALA A 448 -1.61 -28.78 14.53
N THR A 449 -0.72 -29.57 13.91
CA THR A 449 0.70 -29.65 14.28
C THR A 449 1.42 -28.32 14.03
N TYR A 450 1.06 -27.61 12.96
CA TYR A 450 1.76 -26.41 12.51
C TYR A 450 0.95 -25.13 12.69
N ALA A 451 -0.37 -25.24 12.78
CA ALA A 451 -1.26 -24.11 13.02
C ALA A 451 -0.97 -23.44 14.38
N ALA A 452 -1.10 -22.14 14.42
CA ALA A 452 -0.99 -21.39 15.67
C ALA A 452 -2.13 -21.79 16.62
N SER A 453 -1.76 -22.19 17.85
CA SER A 453 -2.75 -22.49 18.88
C SER A 453 -3.10 -21.25 19.69
N ALA A 454 -4.25 -21.25 20.37
CA ALA A 454 -4.61 -20.19 21.31
C ALA A 454 -3.50 -19.93 22.36
N THR A 455 -2.85 -20.99 22.82
CA THR A 455 -1.74 -20.91 23.79
C THR A 455 -0.51 -20.20 23.19
N THR A 456 -0.11 -20.54 21.96
CA THR A 456 1.03 -19.88 21.32
C THR A 456 0.77 -18.41 21.05
N ILE A 457 -0.46 -18.06 20.68
CA ILE A 457 -0.88 -16.67 20.49
C ILE A 457 -0.87 -15.91 21.83
N ALA A 458 -1.44 -16.50 22.90
CA ALA A 458 -1.45 -15.87 24.22
C ALA A 458 -0.04 -15.66 24.78
N ASN A 459 0.86 -16.62 24.60
CA ASN A 459 2.27 -16.50 25.00
C ASN A 459 2.99 -15.38 24.24
N TYR A 460 2.76 -15.27 22.94
CA TYR A 460 3.34 -14.18 22.15
C TYR A 460 2.84 -12.80 22.61
N VAL A 461 1.54 -12.66 22.80
CA VAL A 461 0.95 -11.41 23.32
C VAL A 461 1.56 -11.06 24.68
N SER A 462 1.65 -12.03 25.60
CA SER A 462 2.24 -11.83 26.92
C SER A 462 3.70 -11.44 26.86
N LEU A 463 4.48 -12.03 25.95
CA LEU A 463 5.89 -11.69 25.73
C LEU A 463 6.05 -10.23 25.29
N VAL A 464 5.25 -9.78 24.33
CA VAL A 464 5.31 -8.40 23.82
C VAL A 464 4.88 -7.40 24.89
N LEU A 465 3.80 -7.70 25.62
CA LEU A 465 3.32 -6.82 26.69
C LEU A 465 4.29 -6.74 27.86
N ALA A 466 4.95 -7.83 28.25
CA ALA A 466 6.00 -7.83 29.27
C ALA A 466 7.19 -6.96 28.84
N ALA A 467 7.60 -7.05 27.57
CA ALA A 467 8.65 -6.20 27.03
C ALA A 467 8.22 -4.72 27.03
N TYR A 468 6.97 -4.44 26.67
CA TYR A 468 6.40 -3.09 26.72
C TYR A 468 6.42 -2.53 28.15
N ASP A 469 5.96 -3.30 29.13
CA ASP A 469 5.86 -2.88 30.52
C ASP A 469 7.24 -2.57 31.12
N ALA A 470 8.29 -3.30 30.71
CA ALA A 470 9.67 -3.11 31.15
C ALA A 470 10.40 -1.95 30.46
N ALA A 471 9.89 -1.46 29.32
CA ALA A 471 10.57 -0.47 28.51
C ALA A 471 10.33 0.97 29.02
N ASN A 472 11.26 1.89 28.74
CA ASN A 472 11.02 3.32 28.86
C ASN A 472 10.07 3.80 27.72
N ASP A 473 9.62 5.05 27.79
CA ASP A 473 8.61 5.57 26.86
C ASP A 473 9.00 5.47 25.38
N ASN A 474 10.29 5.74 25.06
CA ASN A 474 10.77 5.58 23.68
C ASN A 474 10.80 4.10 23.27
N GLY A 475 11.20 3.21 24.16
CA GLY A 475 11.17 1.76 23.92
C GLY A 475 9.76 1.21 23.78
N LYS A 476 8.79 1.76 24.52
CA LYS A 476 7.37 1.42 24.35
C LYS A 476 6.86 1.81 22.97
N LEU A 477 7.20 3.00 22.49
CA LEU A 477 6.86 3.43 21.13
C LEU A 477 7.52 2.53 20.08
N GLU A 478 8.80 2.16 20.28
CA GLU A 478 9.51 1.24 19.39
C GLU A 478 8.81 -0.12 19.31
N ILE A 479 8.36 -0.69 20.42
CA ILE A 479 7.62 -1.95 20.46
C ILE A 479 6.29 -1.84 19.71
N ILE A 480 5.52 -0.76 19.94
CA ILE A 480 4.27 -0.51 19.20
C ILE A 480 4.54 -0.51 17.69
N MET A 481 5.53 0.27 17.26
CA MET A 481 5.81 0.46 15.83
C MET A 481 6.44 -0.79 15.20
N LYS A 482 7.20 -1.58 15.96
CA LYS A 482 7.72 -2.87 15.50
C LYS A 482 6.58 -3.86 15.27
N GLU A 483 5.65 -4.00 16.21
CA GLU A 483 4.48 -4.88 16.03
C GLU A 483 3.56 -4.40 14.90
N TYR A 484 3.40 -3.09 14.75
CA TYR A 484 2.71 -2.52 13.60
C TYR A 484 3.38 -2.92 12.29
N TYR A 485 4.69 -2.74 12.19
CA TYR A 485 5.47 -3.12 11.02
C TYR A 485 5.31 -4.62 10.68
N LEU A 486 5.40 -5.52 11.68
CA LEU A 486 5.18 -6.95 11.46
C LEU A 486 3.76 -7.28 10.98
N SER A 487 2.79 -6.45 11.32
CA SER A 487 1.38 -6.62 10.93
C SER A 487 1.05 -6.06 9.55
N THR A 488 1.94 -5.23 8.96
CA THR A 488 1.72 -4.62 7.64
C THR A 488 2.13 -5.53 6.47
N TRP A 489 2.33 -6.82 6.67
CA TRP A 489 2.61 -7.75 5.57
C TRP A 489 1.49 -7.72 4.53
N GLY A 490 1.86 -7.43 3.26
CA GLY A 490 0.93 -7.15 2.17
C GLY A 490 0.49 -5.68 2.06
N ASN A 491 0.96 -4.79 2.97
CA ASN A 491 0.79 -3.35 2.89
C ASN A 491 2.09 -2.62 3.23
N GLY A 492 3.07 -2.72 2.34
CA GLY A 492 4.37 -2.06 2.51
C GLY A 492 4.28 -0.53 2.51
N TRP A 493 3.19 0.06 1.98
CA TRP A 493 3.00 1.50 1.99
C TRP A 493 2.83 2.06 3.41
N GLU A 494 2.08 1.37 4.25
CA GLU A 494 1.95 1.73 5.66
C GLU A 494 3.25 1.53 6.43
N ALA A 495 3.99 0.45 6.16
CA ALA A 495 5.33 0.23 6.73
C ALA A 495 6.28 1.39 6.38
N TYR A 496 6.29 1.81 5.12
CA TYR A 496 7.13 2.89 4.62
C TYR A 496 6.76 4.26 5.23
N ASN A 497 5.46 4.58 5.27
CA ASN A 497 4.98 5.82 5.88
C ASN A 497 5.26 5.87 7.39
N ALA A 498 5.06 4.77 8.10
CA ALA A 498 5.36 4.66 9.52
C ALA A 498 6.86 4.81 9.80
N TYR A 499 7.72 4.19 8.99
CA TYR A 499 9.18 4.29 9.13
C TYR A 499 9.68 5.73 8.93
N ARG A 500 9.24 6.41 7.86
CA ARG A 500 9.59 7.82 7.60
C ARG A 500 9.14 8.76 8.74
N LEU A 501 7.97 8.49 9.32
CA LEU A 501 7.39 9.35 10.35
C LEU A 501 8.02 9.13 11.74
N THR A 502 8.36 7.88 12.09
CA THR A 502 8.74 7.49 13.45
C THR A 502 10.18 7.01 13.60
N GLY A 503 10.84 6.57 12.53
CA GLY A 503 12.16 5.93 12.56
C GLY A 503 12.13 4.50 13.09
N PHE A 504 10.95 3.89 13.20
CA PHE A 504 10.80 2.52 13.69
C PHE A 504 10.26 1.58 12.60
N PRO A 505 10.69 0.31 12.61
CA PRO A 505 11.62 -0.32 13.55
C PRO A 505 13.05 0.19 13.36
N LYS A 506 13.83 0.23 14.45
CA LYS A 506 15.26 0.52 14.40
C LYS A 506 16.06 -0.64 13.82
N ASN A 507 17.28 -0.33 13.40
CA ASN A 507 18.25 -1.33 12.94
C ASN A 507 17.78 -2.17 11.75
N MET A 508 16.98 -1.58 10.86
CA MET A 508 16.71 -2.20 9.57
C MET A 508 18.03 -2.49 8.86
N GLN A 509 18.10 -3.63 8.20
CA GLN A 509 19.28 -4.05 7.45
C GLN A 509 19.66 -2.98 6.42
N GLN A 510 20.92 -2.57 6.42
CA GLN A 510 21.47 -1.71 5.36
C GLN A 510 21.66 -2.53 4.08
N THR A 511 22.02 -1.86 2.97
CA THR A 511 22.30 -2.60 1.74
C THR A 511 23.54 -3.49 1.93
N VAL A 512 23.51 -4.69 1.37
CA VAL A 512 24.56 -5.71 1.55
C VAL A 512 25.94 -5.24 1.06
N TYR A 513 25.96 -4.39 0.03
CA TYR A 513 27.22 -3.97 -0.59
C TYR A 513 27.84 -2.70 0.00
N SER A 514 27.12 -1.93 0.78
CA SER A 514 27.59 -0.61 1.19
C SER A 514 27.09 -0.21 2.58
N ALA A 515 28.03 0.23 3.42
CA ALA A 515 27.72 0.92 4.67
C ALA A 515 27.15 2.34 4.42
N THR A 516 27.29 2.85 3.21
CA THR A 516 26.79 4.17 2.77
C THR A 516 25.97 4.01 1.50
N PRO A 517 24.73 3.47 1.60
CA PRO A 517 23.88 3.19 0.43
C PRO A 517 23.30 4.45 -0.23
N GLY A 518 23.72 5.62 0.20
CA GLY A 518 23.09 6.89 -0.11
C GLY A 518 21.96 7.21 0.88
N PHE A 519 21.28 8.31 0.65
CA PHE A 519 20.15 8.69 1.48
C PHE A 519 18.95 7.76 1.23
N PHE A 520 18.33 7.32 2.30
CA PHE A 520 17.06 6.60 2.22
C PHE A 520 16.03 7.43 1.44
N ILE A 521 15.28 6.80 0.55
CA ILE A 521 14.25 7.45 -0.26
C ILE A 521 13.09 7.88 0.64
N ARG A 522 12.96 9.18 0.88
CA ARG A 522 11.90 9.79 1.70
C ARG A 522 10.84 10.50 0.87
N SER A 523 11.07 10.62 -0.42
CA SER A 523 10.10 10.84 -1.51
C SER A 523 10.68 10.24 -2.79
N PHE A 524 9.84 9.81 -3.71
CA PHE A 524 10.29 9.25 -4.98
C PHE A 524 10.70 10.36 -5.96
N TYR A 525 11.48 10.00 -6.98
CA TYR A 525 11.69 10.86 -8.14
C TYR A 525 10.34 11.26 -8.74
N TYR A 526 10.25 12.46 -9.28
CA TYR A 526 9.13 12.78 -10.14
C TYR A 526 9.15 11.83 -11.35
N PRO A 527 7.99 11.25 -11.72
CA PRO A 527 7.93 10.28 -12.81
C PRO A 527 8.44 10.85 -14.13
N SER A 528 9.08 10.01 -14.93
CA SER A 528 9.65 10.42 -16.22
C SER A 528 8.58 10.94 -17.17
N VAL A 529 7.39 10.34 -17.15
CA VAL A 529 6.22 10.79 -17.94
C VAL A 529 5.74 12.20 -17.57
N TYR A 530 5.98 12.65 -16.34
CA TYR A 530 5.62 13.99 -15.90
C TYR A 530 6.71 15.01 -16.28
N VAL A 531 7.95 14.76 -15.86
CA VAL A 531 9.06 15.72 -16.04
C VAL A 531 9.38 15.96 -17.53
N ASN A 532 9.28 14.92 -18.36
CA ASN A 532 9.62 15.00 -19.77
C ASN A 532 8.50 15.60 -20.65
N ARG A 533 7.28 15.74 -20.14
CA ARG A 533 6.12 16.14 -20.95
C ARG A 533 5.43 17.42 -20.47
N ASN A 534 5.68 17.87 -19.26
CA ASN A 534 5.07 19.06 -18.68
C ASN A 534 6.10 20.19 -18.58
N LEU A 535 5.87 21.28 -19.29
CA LEU A 535 6.78 22.44 -19.32
C LEU A 535 6.88 23.17 -17.97
N ASN A 536 5.90 23.02 -17.09
CA ASN A 536 5.89 23.56 -15.74
C ASN A 536 6.35 22.53 -14.69
N ALA A 537 6.83 21.34 -15.11
CA ALA A 537 7.40 20.40 -14.19
C ALA A 537 8.66 20.97 -13.52
N PRO A 538 8.90 20.67 -12.25
CA PRO A 538 10.12 21.10 -11.57
C PRO A 538 11.34 20.36 -12.13
N THR A 539 12.51 20.86 -11.81
CA THR A 539 13.76 20.10 -11.99
C THR A 539 13.67 18.78 -11.22
N GLN A 540 14.16 17.70 -11.83
CA GLN A 540 14.19 16.38 -11.20
C GLN A 540 14.94 16.40 -9.87
N LYS A 541 14.47 15.61 -8.92
CA LYS A 541 15.10 15.45 -7.61
C LYS A 541 16.48 14.79 -7.74
N ALA A 542 17.37 15.08 -6.80
CA ALA A 542 18.73 14.54 -6.76
C ALA A 542 18.86 13.54 -5.58
N LEU A 543 18.01 12.49 -5.53
CA LEU A 543 17.85 11.62 -4.36
C LEU A 543 19.13 10.90 -3.91
N GLY A 544 20.09 10.67 -4.80
CA GLY A 544 21.39 10.08 -4.43
C GLY A 544 22.35 11.05 -3.75
N ALA A 545 22.17 12.36 -3.96
CA ALA A 545 23.07 13.41 -3.48
C ALA A 545 22.54 14.20 -2.29
N LYS A 546 21.23 14.22 -2.08
CA LYS A 546 20.56 14.90 -0.97
C LYS A 546 19.26 14.23 -0.60
N VAL A 547 18.85 14.41 0.65
CA VAL A 547 17.51 14.02 1.10
C VAL A 547 16.47 14.94 0.48
N ASP A 548 15.41 14.36 -0.08
CA ASP A 548 14.20 15.05 -0.50
C ASP A 548 13.01 14.45 0.27
N LYS A 549 12.28 15.29 0.99
CA LYS A 549 11.24 14.87 1.93
C LYS A 549 9.88 15.40 1.51
N VAL A 550 8.85 14.62 1.77
CA VAL A 550 7.48 15.11 1.67
C VAL A 550 7.20 16.10 2.80
N PHE A 551 6.18 16.96 2.66
CA PHE A 551 5.94 18.09 3.56
C PHE A 551 5.74 17.72 5.05
N TRP A 552 5.18 16.56 5.34
CA TRP A 552 4.92 16.09 6.71
C TRP A 552 6.16 15.42 7.36
N ASP A 553 7.15 15.05 6.57
CA ASP A 553 8.39 14.45 7.08
C ASP A 553 9.38 15.54 7.48
N ASN A 554 9.23 16.02 8.70
CA ASN A 554 10.09 17.05 9.29
C ASN A 554 11.26 16.50 10.10
N ASN A 555 11.54 15.18 10.00
CA ASN A 555 12.66 14.56 10.70
C ASN A 555 14.01 14.97 10.08
N ALA A 556 15.11 14.87 10.84
CA ALA A 556 16.47 15.17 10.36
C ALA A 556 16.85 14.31 9.16
N ASP A 557 17.80 14.77 8.33
CA ASP A 557 18.18 14.07 7.11
C ASP A 557 18.76 12.67 7.36
N ASN A 558 19.48 12.50 8.47
CA ASN A 558 20.06 11.23 8.92
C ASN A 558 19.16 10.46 9.92
N PHE A 559 17.86 10.74 9.92
CA PHE A 559 16.90 10.14 10.85
C PHE A 559 16.72 8.64 10.63
N ILE A 560 16.76 8.20 9.38
CA ILE A 560 16.63 6.81 8.93
C ILE A 560 17.63 6.51 7.83
N ASN A 561 18.04 5.24 7.71
CA ASN A 561 19.05 4.75 6.76
C ASN A 561 18.46 3.68 5.84
#